data_fba1a0a361759fa1a781a102ffb1440e
#
_entry.id   fba1a0a361759fa1a781a102ffb1440e
#
_cell.length_a   1.000
_cell.length_b   1.000
_cell.length_c   1.000
_cell.angle_alpha   90.00
_cell.angle_beta   90.00
_cell.angle_gamma   90.00
#
_symmetry.space_group_name_H-M   'P 1'
#
loop_
_entity.id
_entity.type
_entity.pdbx_description
1 polymer ?
#
loop_
_entity_poly.entity_id
_entity_poly.type
_entity_poly.pdbx_seq_one_letter_code
_entity_poly.pdbx_strand_id
1 'polypeptide(L)'
;EYQVASKLKEILKERVSVEIDAHEIGYVALHIHSAIEHENVSMAMQMARAVRECVKILEQETGKNIDVSSLSYNRLMNHVKYMLIRAIKKESIKLDMNDYMQENHPEAFRLGTLVCQDIEKECAIRLEKMEVGYLAMHIERVYSGISE
;
A
#
# COMPACT_ATOMS: atom_id res chain seq x y z
N GLU A 1 -18.64 -11.36 10.47
CA GLU A 1 -19.57 -10.23 10.60
C GLU A 1 -20.75 -10.57 11.49
N TYR A 2 -21.43 -11.73 11.30
CA TYR A 2 -22.61 -12.11 12.09
C TYR A 2 -22.34 -12.21 13.59
N GLN A 3 -21.17 -12.75 13.99
CA GLN A 3 -20.75 -12.81 15.40
C GLN A 3 -20.53 -11.42 16.01
N VAL A 4 -20.02 -10.47 15.23
CA VAL A 4 -19.83 -9.08 15.67
C VAL A 4 -21.19 -8.39 15.83
N ALA A 5 -22.10 -8.58 14.87
CA ALA A 5 -23.46 -8.05 14.95
C ALA A 5 -24.24 -8.64 16.15
N SER A 6 -24.03 -9.92 16.47
CA SER A 6 -24.64 -10.57 17.65
C SER A 6 -24.13 -9.98 18.97
N LYS A 7 -22.82 -9.69 19.07
CA LYS A 7 -22.25 -8.99 20.24
C LYS A 7 -22.79 -7.58 20.40
N LEU A 8 -23.03 -6.87 19.29
CA LEU A 8 -23.64 -5.55 19.31
C LEU A 8 -25.05 -5.60 19.92
N LYS A 9 -25.84 -6.64 19.63
CA LYS A 9 -27.15 -6.85 20.24
C LYS A 9 -27.07 -6.87 21.77
N GLU A 10 -26.11 -7.63 22.34
CA GLU A 10 -25.93 -7.72 23.78
C GLU A 10 -25.58 -6.35 24.38
N ILE A 11 -24.65 -5.61 23.74
CA ILE A 11 -24.22 -4.28 24.17
C ILE A 11 -25.38 -3.27 24.11
N LEU A 12 -26.20 -3.29 23.05
CA LEU A 12 -27.34 -2.40 22.90
C LEU A 12 -28.39 -2.67 23.97
N LYS A 13 -28.66 -3.94 24.27
CA LYS A 13 -29.60 -4.33 25.34
C LYS A 13 -29.10 -3.86 26.70
N GLU A 14 -27.83 -4.05 27.02
CA GLU A 14 -27.25 -3.69 28.31
C GLU A 14 -27.10 -2.18 28.53
N ARG A 15 -26.66 -1.44 27.50
CA ARG A 15 -26.29 -0.04 27.66
C ARG A 15 -27.40 0.96 27.29
N VAL A 16 -28.26 0.59 26.36
CA VAL A 16 -29.25 1.54 25.78
C VAL A 16 -30.67 1.00 25.90
N SER A 17 -30.86 -0.22 26.44
CA SER A 17 -32.16 -0.90 26.57
C SER A 17 -32.88 -1.06 25.21
N VAL A 18 -32.14 -1.20 24.12
CA VAL A 18 -32.67 -1.46 22.79
C VAL A 18 -32.53 -2.94 22.49
N GLU A 19 -33.64 -3.59 22.14
CA GLU A 19 -33.64 -4.97 21.66
C GLU A 19 -33.72 -4.97 20.13
N ILE A 20 -32.81 -5.69 19.50
CA ILE A 20 -32.80 -5.97 18.06
C ILE A 20 -33.12 -7.44 17.82
N ASP A 21 -33.92 -7.73 16.80
CA ASP A 21 -34.30 -9.08 16.43
C ASP A 21 -33.26 -9.79 15.52
N ALA A 22 -33.53 -11.01 15.13
CA ALA A 22 -32.63 -11.80 14.28
C ALA A 22 -32.50 -11.22 12.85
N HIS A 23 -33.54 -10.59 12.32
CA HIS A 23 -33.50 -9.94 11.02
C HIS A 23 -32.64 -8.68 11.06
N GLU A 24 -32.77 -7.88 12.12
CA GLU A 24 -31.97 -6.68 12.33
C GLU A 24 -30.50 -7.02 12.53
N ILE A 25 -30.18 -8.13 13.23
CA ILE A 25 -28.79 -8.63 13.30
C ILE A 25 -28.25 -8.96 11.90
N GLY A 26 -29.08 -9.59 11.04
CA GLY A 26 -28.73 -9.88 9.65
C GLY A 26 -28.43 -8.61 8.85
N TYR A 27 -29.22 -7.55 9.01
CA TYR A 27 -28.97 -6.26 8.37
C TYR A 27 -27.68 -5.59 8.87
N VAL A 28 -27.41 -5.62 10.18
CA VAL A 28 -26.16 -5.10 10.75
C VAL A 28 -24.95 -5.89 10.23
N ALA A 29 -25.05 -7.20 10.16
CA ALA A 29 -23.99 -8.05 9.61
C ALA A 29 -23.72 -7.71 8.13
N LEU A 30 -24.77 -7.48 7.33
CA LEU A 30 -24.64 -7.07 5.93
C LEU A 30 -23.98 -5.69 5.79
N HIS A 31 -24.33 -4.73 6.64
CA HIS A 31 -23.69 -3.42 6.65
C HIS A 31 -22.22 -3.49 7.04
N ILE A 32 -21.85 -4.32 8.03
CA ILE A 32 -20.44 -4.57 8.39
C ILE A 32 -19.70 -5.19 7.20
N HIS A 33 -20.28 -6.19 6.55
CA HIS A 33 -19.70 -6.83 5.37
C HIS A 33 -19.47 -5.81 4.24
N SER A 34 -20.48 -5.01 3.92
CA SER A 34 -20.38 -3.96 2.89
C SER A 34 -19.29 -2.92 3.21
N ALA A 35 -19.14 -2.52 4.46
CA ALA A 35 -18.10 -1.60 4.88
C ALA A 35 -16.70 -2.19 4.71
N ILE A 36 -16.51 -3.47 5.09
CA ILE A 36 -15.24 -4.19 4.91
C ILE A 36 -14.90 -4.33 3.41
N GLU A 37 -15.88 -4.68 2.58
CA GLU A 37 -15.71 -4.78 1.12
C GLU A 37 -15.32 -3.42 0.51
N HIS A 38 -15.94 -2.33 0.96
CA HIS A 38 -15.57 -0.98 0.52
C HIS A 38 -14.14 -0.60 0.90
N GLU A 39 -13.66 -0.95 2.10
CA GLU A 39 -12.28 -0.74 2.49
C GLU A 39 -11.31 -1.55 1.62
N ASN A 40 -11.61 -2.82 1.35
CA ASN A 40 -10.79 -3.68 0.50
C ASN A 40 -10.73 -3.15 -0.95
N VAL A 41 -11.84 -2.69 -1.50
CA VAL A 41 -11.90 -2.07 -2.84
C VAL A 41 -11.09 -0.76 -2.85
N SER A 42 -11.25 0.09 -1.84
CA SER A 42 -10.50 1.34 -1.73
C SER A 42 -8.98 1.09 -1.66
N MET A 43 -8.55 0.12 -0.86
CA MET A 43 -7.13 -0.27 -0.75
C MET A 43 -6.60 -0.81 -2.08
N ALA A 44 -7.34 -1.69 -2.76
CA ALA A 44 -6.95 -2.22 -4.07
C ALA A 44 -6.81 -1.11 -5.12
N MET A 45 -7.72 -0.13 -5.12
CA MET A 45 -7.65 1.03 -6.00
C MET A 45 -6.43 1.92 -5.69
N GLN A 46 -6.13 2.16 -4.43
CA GLN A 46 -4.93 2.91 -4.01
C GLN A 46 -3.65 2.19 -4.44
N MET A 47 -3.58 0.88 -4.27
CA MET A 47 -2.45 0.07 -4.72
C MET A 47 -2.26 0.14 -6.24
N ALA A 48 -3.34 -0.03 -7.00
CA ALA A 48 -3.29 0.06 -8.47
C ALA A 48 -2.84 1.46 -8.93
N ARG A 49 -3.30 2.51 -8.25
CA ARG A 49 -2.90 3.90 -8.52
C ARG A 49 -1.42 4.11 -8.23
N ALA A 50 -0.92 3.71 -7.07
CA ALA A 50 0.48 3.85 -6.71
C ALA A 50 1.43 3.10 -7.65
N VAL A 51 1.06 1.89 -8.05
CA VAL A 51 1.81 1.11 -9.04
C VAL A 51 1.88 1.84 -10.38
N ARG A 52 0.76 2.34 -10.87
CA ARG A 52 0.70 3.09 -12.14
C ARG A 52 1.52 4.38 -12.09
N GLU A 53 1.41 5.16 -11.02
CA GLU A 53 2.19 6.41 -10.88
C GLU A 53 3.69 6.11 -10.75
N CYS A 54 4.08 5.05 -10.04
CA CYS A 54 5.46 4.60 -9.97
C CYS A 54 6.03 4.32 -11.37
N VAL A 55 5.37 3.52 -12.17
CA VAL A 55 5.80 3.20 -13.55
C VAL A 55 5.90 4.47 -14.39
N LYS A 56 4.86 5.30 -14.37
CA LYS A 56 4.80 6.54 -15.14
C LYS A 56 5.98 7.48 -14.82
N ILE A 57 6.27 7.71 -13.54
CA ILE A 57 7.40 8.55 -13.13
C ILE A 57 8.72 7.95 -13.62
N LEU A 58 8.92 6.66 -13.41
CA LEU A 58 10.16 5.99 -13.81
C LEU A 58 10.39 6.04 -15.32
N GLU A 59 9.37 5.81 -16.13
CA GLU A 59 9.48 5.90 -17.59
C GLU A 59 9.69 7.34 -18.07
N GLN A 60 9.01 8.30 -17.47
CA GLN A 60 9.17 9.73 -17.81
C GLN A 60 10.57 10.25 -17.46
N GLU A 61 11.08 9.93 -16.28
CA GLU A 61 12.38 10.42 -15.80
C GLU A 61 13.56 9.76 -16.51
N THR A 62 13.43 8.51 -16.90
CA THR A 62 14.53 7.75 -17.52
C THR A 62 14.46 7.72 -19.05
N GLY A 63 13.31 8.00 -19.63
CA GLY A 63 13.05 7.82 -21.06
C GLY A 63 13.08 6.35 -21.52
N LYS A 64 13.05 5.39 -20.59
CA LYS A 64 13.10 3.94 -20.87
C LYS A 64 11.78 3.29 -20.48
N ASN A 65 11.28 2.43 -21.36
CA ASN A 65 10.11 1.61 -21.03
C ASN A 65 10.51 0.49 -20.06
N ILE A 66 9.62 0.22 -19.11
CA ILE A 66 9.79 -0.88 -18.16
C ILE A 66 9.23 -2.16 -18.75
N ASP A 67 10.02 -3.23 -18.75
CA ASP A 67 9.52 -4.56 -19.10
C ASP A 67 8.64 -5.10 -17.98
N VAL A 68 7.32 -4.98 -18.15
CA VAL A 68 6.31 -5.42 -17.19
C VAL A 68 6.25 -6.95 -17.02
N SER A 69 6.90 -7.71 -17.92
CA SER A 69 7.00 -9.16 -17.81
C SER A 69 8.20 -9.62 -16.96
N SER A 70 9.12 -8.71 -16.66
CA SER A 70 10.36 -9.03 -15.94
C SER A 70 10.10 -9.35 -14.46
N LEU A 71 10.96 -10.19 -13.90
CA LEU A 71 10.94 -10.52 -12.47
C LEU A 71 11.27 -9.30 -11.61
N SER A 72 12.20 -8.46 -12.08
CA SER A 72 12.57 -7.21 -11.42
C SER A 72 11.40 -6.25 -11.31
N TYR A 73 10.58 -6.11 -12.36
CA TYR A 73 9.33 -5.34 -12.32
C TYR A 73 8.35 -5.93 -11.29
N ASN A 74 8.14 -7.24 -11.30
CA ASN A 74 7.23 -7.87 -10.34
C ASN A 74 7.66 -7.63 -8.88
N ARG A 75 8.97 -7.66 -8.62
CA ARG A 75 9.51 -7.35 -7.29
C ARG A 75 9.32 -5.88 -6.90
N LEU A 76 9.55 -4.97 -7.84
CA LEU A 76 9.29 -3.54 -7.62
C LEU A 76 7.81 -3.29 -7.29
N MET A 77 6.89 -3.87 -8.07
CA MET A 77 5.45 -3.70 -7.85
C MET A 77 4.98 -4.30 -6.52
N ASN A 78 5.52 -5.47 -6.14
CA ASN A 78 5.23 -6.04 -4.83
C ASN A 78 5.77 -5.15 -3.69
N HIS A 79 6.95 -4.57 -3.87
CA HIS A 79 7.49 -3.63 -2.87
C HIS A 79 6.57 -2.41 -2.70
N VAL A 80 6.13 -1.78 -3.79
CA VAL A 80 5.18 -0.64 -3.75
C VAL A 80 3.89 -1.02 -3.01
N LYS A 81 3.33 -2.21 -3.27
CA LYS A 81 2.15 -2.70 -2.55
C LYS A 81 2.39 -2.83 -1.04
N TYR A 82 3.49 -3.49 -0.65
CA TYR A 82 3.81 -3.68 0.77
C TYR A 82 4.15 -2.37 1.47
N MET A 83 4.79 -1.43 0.79
CA MET A 83 5.06 -0.08 1.29
C MET A 83 3.75 0.64 1.66
N LEU A 84 2.72 0.57 0.81
CA LEU A 84 1.39 1.10 1.10
C LEU A 84 0.74 0.40 2.31
N ILE A 85 0.80 -0.93 2.36
CA ILE A 85 0.25 -1.71 3.47
C ILE A 85 0.92 -1.29 4.79
N ARG A 86 2.25 -1.16 4.81
CA ARG A 86 2.97 -0.70 6.01
C ARG A 86 2.56 0.70 6.42
N ALA A 87 2.43 1.62 5.46
CA ALA A 87 1.99 2.99 5.75
C ALA A 87 0.58 3.02 6.38
N ILE A 88 -0.35 2.24 5.86
CA ILE A 88 -1.72 2.15 6.39
C ILE A 88 -1.73 1.51 7.78
N LYS A 89 -0.96 0.44 7.98
CA LYS A 89 -0.85 -0.29 9.26
C LYS A 89 0.06 0.38 10.27
N LYS A 90 0.80 1.43 9.88
CA LYS A 90 1.85 2.09 10.68
C LYS A 90 2.94 1.12 11.14
N GLU A 91 3.32 0.22 10.26
CA GLU A 91 4.42 -0.71 10.46
C GLU A 91 5.72 -0.10 9.93
N SER A 92 6.83 -0.32 10.65
CA SER A 92 8.14 0.25 10.30
C SER A 92 9.08 -0.78 9.70
N ILE A 93 9.94 -0.34 8.78
CA ILE A 93 11.11 -1.10 8.33
C ILE A 93 12.22 -0.97 9.38
N LYS A 94 12.92 -2.07 9.66
CA LYS A 94 13.95 -2.09 10.71
C LYS A 94 15.36 -1.76 10.21
N LEU A 95 15.59 -1.82 8.91
CA LEU A 95 16.90 -1.60 8.31
C LEU A 95 16.87 -0.38 7.41
N ASP A 96 17.74 0.59 7.63
CA ASP A 96 17.88 1.78 6.79
C ASP A 96 18.90 1.52 5.68
N MET A 97 18.46 1.66 4.43
CA MET A 97 19.29 1.53 3.23
C MET A 97 19.57 2.89 2.55
N ASN A 98 19.12 3.99 3.13
CA ASN A 98 19.16 5.30 2.50
C ASN A 98 20.59 5.74 2.19
N ASP A 99 21.48 5.72 3.18
CA ASP A 99 22.86 6.17 3.02
C ASP A 99 23.58 5.35 1.95
N TYR A 100 23.44 4.02 2.02
CA TYR A 100 24.04 3.11 1.04
C TYR A 100 23.55 3.41 -0.38
N MET A 101 22.24 3.55 -0.58
CA MET A 101 21.66 3.79 -1.90
C MET A 101 21.98 5.18 -2.41
N GLN A 102 22.04 6.17 -1.54
CA GLN A 102 22.41 7.54 -1.92
C GLN A 102 23.88 7.64 -2.38
N GLU A 103 24.78 6.91 -1.72
CA GLU A 103 26.23 6.92 -2.06
C GLU A 103 26.55 6.07 -3.29
N ASN A 104 25.95 4.89 -3.41
CA ASN A 104 26.33 3.92 -4.44
C ASN A 104 25.41 3.92 -5.68
N HIS A 105 24.15 4.34 -5.52
CA HIS A 105 23.14 4.38 -6.58
C HIS A 105 22.33 5.68 -6.52
N PRO A 106 22.99 6.85 -6.68
CA PRO A 106 22.36 8.16 -6.45
C PRO A 106 21.16 8.41 -7.37
N GLU A 107 21.20 7.95 -8.62
CA GLU A 107 20.08 8.13 -9.55
C GLU A 107 18.86 7.29 -9.14
N ALA A 108 19.06 6.04 -8.77
CA ALA A 108 17.98 5.20 -8.26
C ALA A 108 17.38 5.77 -6.95
N PHE A 109 18.23 6.33 -6.09
CA PHE A 109 17.78 7.00 -4.87
C PHE A 109 16.97 8.27 -5.17
N ARG A 110 17.39 9.07 -6.14
CA ARG A 110 16.64 10.25 -6.63
C ARG A 110 15.26 9.83 -7.15
N LEU A 111 15.21 8.82 -8.00
CA LEU A 111 13.96 8.28 -8.54
C LEU A 111 13.06 7.73 -7.44
N GLY A 112 13.61 6.99 -6.49
CA GLY A 112 12.86 6.49 -5.32
C GLY A 112 12.25 7.62 -4.49
N THR A 113 12.99 8.71 -4.31
CA THR A 113 12.50 9.92 -3.62
C THR A 113 11.31 10.54 -4.35
N LEU A 114 11.40 10.71 -5.67
CA LEU A 114 10.32 11.27 -6.48
C LEU A 114 9.07 10.39 -6.43
N VAL A 115 9.22 9.09 -6.58
CA VAL A 115 8.11 8.13 -6.52
C VAL A 115 7.44 8.15 -5.14
N CYS A 116 8.21 8.14 -4.05
CA CYS A 116 7.65 8.20 -2.70
C CYS A 116 6.85 9.49 -2.47
N GLN A 117 7.39 10.65 -2.88
CA GLN A 117 6.71 11.95 -2.75
C GLN A 117 5.40 11.99 -3.52
N ASP A 118 5.37 11.44 -4.74
CA ASP A 118 4.17 11.40 -5.56
C ASP A 118 3.11 10.46 -4.97
N ILE A 119 3.51 9.28 -4.51
CA ILE A 119 2.62 8.33 -3.84
C ILE A 119 2.03 8.93 -2.56
N GLU A 120 2.82 9.61 -1.74
CA GLU A 120 2.32 10.31 -0.55
C GLU A 120 1.22 11.32 -0.90
N LYS A 121 1.45 12.10 -1.96
CA LYS A 121 0.50 13.11 -2.44
C LYS A 121 -0.76 12.47 -3.02
N GLU A 122 -0.60 11.52 -3.94
CA GLU A 122 -1.72 10.94 -4.69
C GLU A 122 -2.59 9.99 -3.86
N CYS A 123 -2.00 9.30 -2.88
CA CYS A 123 -2.72 8.39 -1.98
C CYS A 123 -3.09 9.02 -0.63
N ALA A 124 -2.69 10.28 -0.38
CA ALA A 124 -2.90 11.00 0.89
C ALA A 124 -2.41 10.20 2.11
N ILE A 125 -1.25 9.57 1.99
CA ILE A 125 -0.59 8.77 3.04
C ILE A 125 0.76 9.39 3.40
N ARG A 126 1.37 8.94 4.49
CA ARG A 126 2.74 9.26 4.85
C ARG A 126 3.59 8.00 4.85
N LEU A 127 4.69 8.03 4.12
CA LEU A 127 5.68 6.96 4.06
C LEU A 127 6.81 7.23 5.06
N GLU A 128 7.40 6.18 5.59
CA GLU A 128 8.62 6.32 6.38
C GLU A 128 9.81 6.64 5.48
N LYS A 129 10.75 7.45 5.98
CA LYS A 129 11.95 7.86 5.22
C LYS A 129 12.77 6.67 4.72
N MET A 130 12.79 5.58 5.48
CA MET A 130 13.53 4.37 5.12
C MET A 130 12.97 3.65 3.89
N GLU A 131 11.71 3.90 3.52
CA GLU A 131 11.10 3.31 2.32
C GLU A 131 11.79 3.74 1.02
N VAL A 132 12.38 4.95 1.00
CA VAL A 132 13.09 5.48 -0.17
C VAL A 132 14.25 4.59 -0.58
N GLY A 133 15.12 4.20 0.35
CA GLY A 133 16.27 3.34 0.05
C GLY A 133 15.88 1.95 -0.42
N TYR A 134 14.86 1.37 0.17
CA TYR A 134 14.33 0.08 -0.29
C TYR A 134 13.70 0.16 -1.68
N LEU A 135 12.93 1.20 -1.95
CA LEU A 135 12.37 1.42 -3.27
C LEU A 135 13.48 1.64 -4.31
N ALA A 136 14.48 2.44 -3.98
CA ALA A 136 15.65 2.70 -4.83
C ALA A 136 16.39 1.40 -5.21
N MET A 137 16.56 0.48 -4.29
CA MET A 137 17.16 -0.84 -4.57
C MET A 137 16.36 -1.62 -5.63
N HIS A 138 15.05 -1.59 -5.58
CA HIS A 138 14.21 -2.24 -6.57
C HIS A 138 14.21 -1.53 -7.92
N ILE A 139 14.26 -0.19 -7.91
CA ILE A 139 14.39 0.63 -9.13
C ILE A 139 15.71 0.33 -9.82
N GLU A 140 16.82 0.29 -9.08
CA GLU A 140 18.13 -0.05 -9.63
C GLU A 140 18.12 -1.39 -10.38
N ARG A 141 17.50 -2.42 -9.79
CA ARG A 141 17.38 -3.75 -10.42
C ARG A 141 16.58 -3.75 -11.72
N VAL A 142 15.58 -2.89 -11.84
CA VAL A 142 14.78 -2.77 -13.07
C VAL A 142 15.61 -2.23 -14.22
N TYR A 143 16.53 -1.30 -13.95
CA TYR A 143 17.30 -0.61 -14.98
C TYR A 143 18.71 -1.15 -15.20
N SER A 144 19.35 -1.76 -14.20
CA SER A 144 20.70 -2.27 -14.30
C SER A 144 20.80 -3.56 -15.09
N GLY A 145 19.68 -4.22 -15.38
CA GLY A 145 19.67 -5.48 -16.12
C GLY A 145 20.44 -6.59 -15.39
N ILE A 146 20.52 -6.54 -14.06
CA ILE A 146 21.11 -7.61 -13.26
C ILE A 146 20.24 -8.84 -13.51
N SER A 147 20.69 -9.63 -14.50
CA SER A 147 20.15 -10.94 -14.82
C SER A 147 20.33 -11.82 -13.59
N GLU A 148 19.24 -12.37 -13.14
CA GLU A 148 19.22 -13.43 -12.14
C GLU A 148 19.60 -14.76 -12.77
#